data_05fb97c3eeea9674f67f4019faca5037
#
_entry.id   05fb97c3eeea9674f67f4019faca5037
#
_cell.length_a   1.000
_cell.length_b   1.000
_cell.length_c   1.000
_cell.angle_alpha   90.00
_cell.angle_beta   90.00
_cell.angle_gamma   90.00
#
_symmetry.space_group_name_H-M   'P 1'
#
loop_
_entity.id
_entity.type
_entity.pdbx_description
1 polymer ?
#
loop_
_entity_poly.entity_id
_entity_poly.type
_entity_poly.pdbx_seq_one_letter_code
_entity_poly.pdbx_strand_id
1 'polypeptide(L)'
;TEKNPLAIRDAMLQSLDTAVGKISGAIDKHGFRDNTLFIFTNDNGPVLESMSTPWRGTKNTTFEGGIRVPCLLRWPGHTKPRSSHDGMMFIADFYSTFIKLAGANATQDTEVDGLDMTTMLFEGAASPRKEIVFEVTGSVRVPTIRSGDWKLMGEMLFNIAKDPYEKKDVAREHPAVVKRLAARLAQVDRERPP
;
A
#
# COMPACT_ATOMS: atom_id res chain seq x y z
N THR A 1 -29.12 19.64 -15.25
CA THR A 1 -27.79 20.07 -14.77
C THR A 1 -26.90 18.82 -14.77
N GLU A 2 -26.00 18.73 -15.74
CA GLU A 2 -24.97 17.70 -15.79
C GLU A 2 -24.16 17.78 -14.49
N LYS A 3 -24.20 16.71 -13.68
CA LYS A 3 -23.41 16.65 -12.44
C LYS A 3 -21.95 16.48 -12.84
N ASN A 4 -21.14 17.52 -12.68
CA ASN A 4 -19.71 17.45 -12.92
C ASN A 4 -19.07 16.45 -11.95
N PRO A 5 -18.54 15.29 -12.40
CA PRO A 5 -17.99 14.26 -11.52
C PRO A 5 -16.81 14.75 -10.67
N LEU A 6 -16.03 15.71 -11.18
CA LEU A 6 -14.92 16.30 -10.44
C LEU A 6 -15.41 17.18 -9.28
N ALA A 7 -16.45 17.98 -9.48
CA ALA A 7 -17.03 18.78 -8.42
C ALA A 7 -17.67 17.93 -7.31
N ILE A 8 -18.30 16.81 -7.69
CA ILE A 8 -18.83 15.84 -6.71
C ILE A 8 -17.69 15.23 -5.90
N ARG A 9 -16.63 14.77 -6.57
CA ARG A 9 -15.43 14.23 -5.89
C ARG A 9 -14.87 15.25 -4.90
N ASP A 10 -14.69 16.49 -5.31
CA ASP A 10 -14.08 17.53 -4.47
C ASP A 10 -14.94 17.79 -3.23
N ALA A 11 -16.26 17.81 -3.36
CA ALA A 11 -17.18 17.91 -2.23
C ALA A 11 -17.10 16.70 -1.29
N MET A 12 -16.95 15.48 -1.84
CA MET A 12 -16.76 14.26 -1.05
C MET A 12 -15.44 14.28 -0.29
N LEU A 13 -14.34 14.70 -0.93
CA LEU A 13 -13.03 14.84 -0.28
C LEU A 13 -13.07 15.88 0.84
N GLN A 14 -13.74 17.00 0.64
CA GLN A 14 -13.91 18.01 1.70
C GLN A 14 -14.72 17.46 2.88
N SER A 15 -15.77 16.68 2.61
CA SER A 15 -16.55 16.02 3.67
C SER A 15 -15.71 14.99 4.43
N LEU A 16 -14.89 14.22 3.73
CA LEU A 16 -13.96 13.26 4.33
C LEU A 16 -12.92 13.96 5.20
N ASP A 17 -12.28 15.02 4.70
CA ASP A 17 -11.31 15.81 5.46
C ASP A 17 -11.93 16.39 6.75
N THR A 18 -13.15 16.92 6.63
CA THR A 18 -13.91 17.39 7.78
C THR A 18 -14.18 16.30 8.80
N ALA A 19 -14.52 15.08 8.36
CA ALA A 19 -14.76 13.94 9.24
C ALA A 19 -13.47 13.49 9.96
N VAL A 20 -12.36 13.41 9.23
CA VAL A 20 -11.03 13.12 9.81
C VAL A 20 -10.65 14.15 10.86
N GLY A 21 -10.87 15.45 10.59
CA GLY A 21 -10.64 16.53 11.54
C GLY A 21 -11.50 16.40 12.81
N LYS A 22 -12.79 16.05 12.67
CA LYS A 22 -13.70 15.85 13.82
C LYS A 22 -13.27 14.67 14.68
N ILE A 23 -12.88 13.54 14.07
CA ILE A 23 -12.41 12.35 14.80
C ILE A 23 -11.11 12.66 15.55
N SER A 24 -10.13 13.25 14.85
CA SER A 24 -8.86 13.65 15.46
C SER A 24 -9.05 14.64 16.62
N GLY A 25 -9.94 15.64 16.44
CA GLY A 25 -10.27 16.60 17.48
C GLY A 25 -11.00 15.97 18.67
N ALA A 26 -11.85 14.96 18.46
CA ALA A 26 -12.51 14.23 19.54
C ALA A 26 -11.48 13.41 20.37
N ILE A 27 -10.54 12.74 19.70
CA ILE A 27 -9.42 12.03 20.37
C ILE A 27 -8.66 12.99 21.29
N ASP A 28 -8.31 14.18 20.79
CA ASP A 28 -7.58 15.18 21.57
C ASP A 28 -8.41 15.73 22.73
N LYS A 29 -9.67 16.07 22.48
CA LYS A 29 -10.62 16.61 23.48
C LYS A 29 -10.84 15.65 24.66
N HIS A 30 -10.88 14.35 24.37
CA HIS A 30 -11.12 13.33 25.40
C HIS A 30 -9.83 12.81 26.06
N GLY A 31 -8.67 13.41 25.82
CA GLY A 31 -7.42 13.07 26.45
C GLY A 31 -6.74 11.79 25.95
N PHE A 32 -7.16 11.27 24.80
CA PHE A 32 -6.58 10.06 24.21
C PHE A 32 -5.43 10.31 23.24
N ARG A 33 -5.07 11.58 23.05
CA ARG A 33 -4.09 12.04 22.05
C ARG A 33 -2.79 11.24 22.05
N ASP A 34 -2.19 11.07 23.21
CA ASP A 34 -0.85 10.49 23.34
C ASP A 34 -0.89 8.94 23.44
N ASN A 35 -2.09 8.38 23.59
CA ASN A 35 -2.31 6.94 23.63
C ASN A 35 -3.19 6.43 22.48
N THR A 36 -3.12 7.09 21.32
CA THR A 36 -3.86 6.67 20.13
C THR A 36 -2.98 6.76 18.89
N LEU A 37 -2.78 5.62 18.24
CA LEU A 37 -2.27 5.56 16.88
C LEU A 37 -3.43 5.81 15.92
N PHE A 38 -3.48 7.02 15.35
CA PHE A 38 -4.46 7.42 14.36
C PHE A 38 -3.89 7.20 12.96
N ILE A 39 -4.57 6.41 12.13
CA ILE A 39 -4.13 6.08 10.78
C ILE A 39 -5.21 6.48 9.78
N PHE A 40 -4.80 7.14 8.71
CA PHE A 40 -5.63 7.38 7.53
C PHE A 40 -4.98 6.73 6.31
N THR A 41 -5.72 5.88 5.62
CA THR A 41 -5.29 5.22 4.38
C THR A 41 -6.50 4.92 3.50
N ASN A 42 -6.25 4.51 2.26
CA ASN A 42 -7.27 4.06 1.32
C ASN A 42 -7.13 2.55 1.09
N ASP A 43 -8.20 1.93 0.59
CA ASP A 43 -8.24 0.51 0.20
C ASP A 43 -7.58 0.26 -1.15
N ASN A 44 -7.75 1.17 -2.11
CA ASN A 44 -7.20 1.08 -3.47
C ASN A 44 -7.09 2.47 -4.11
N GLY A 45 -6.50 2.52 -5.30
CA GLY A 45 -6.45 3.71 -6.13
C GLY A 45 -7.80 4.13 -6.71
N PRO A 46 -7.89 5.29 -7.36
CA PRO A 46 -9.15 5.86 -7.86
C PRO A 46 -9.70 5.09 -9.05
N VAL A 47 -10.99 5.30 -9.33
CA VAL A 47 -11.68 4.68 -10.49
C VAL A 47 -11.44 5.42 -11.80
N LEU A 48 -11.09 6.70 -11.76
CA LEU A 48 -10.81 7.52 -12.94
C LEU A 48 -9.31 7.80 -13.07
N GLU A 49 -8.75 7.60 -14.26
CA GLU A 49 -7.33 7.78 -14.54
C GLU A 49 -6.86 9.22 -14.29
N SER A 50 -7.70 10.20 -14.55
CA SER A 50 -7.43 11.61 -14.22
C SER A 50 -7.19 11.87 -12.73
N MET A 51 -7.61 10.97 -11.86
CA MET A 51 -7.43 11.06 -10.40
C MET A 51 -6.17 10.32 -9.92
N SER A 52 -5.63 9.39 -10.71
CA SER A 52 -4.39 8.66 -10.39
C SER A 52 -3.13 9.36 -10.89
N THR A 53 -3.27 10.34 -11.77
CA THR A 53 -2.13 11.09 -12.33
C THR A 53 -1.21 11.63 -11.22
N PRO A 54 0.11 11.43 -11.32
CA PRO A 54 0.85 10.95 -12.49
C PRO A 54 1.01 9.41 -12.57
N TRP A 55 0.42 8.64 -11.67
CA TRP A 55 0.53 7.18 -11.59
C TRP A 55 -0.31 6.53 -12.68
N ARG A 56 0.22 5.50 -13.32
CA ARG A 56 -0.49 4.71 -14.33
C ARG A 56 -1.53 3.80 -13.69
N GLY A 57 -2.66 3.64 -14.37
CA GLY A 57 -3.73 2.70 -13.97
C GLY A 57 -4.69 3.28 -12.93
N THR A 58 -5.68 2.46 -12.60
CA THR A 58 -6.81 2.80 -11.74
C THR A 58 -7.19 1.60 -10.88
N LYS A 59 -8.19 1.75 -10.02
CA LYS A 59 -8.83 0.63 -9.32
C LYS A 59 -9.02 -0.56 -10.26
N ASN A 60 -8.84 -1.78 -9.75
CA ASN A 60 -8.86 -3.05 -10.49
C ASN A 60 -7.68 -3.27 -11.46
N THR A 61 -6.60 -2.50 -11.33
CA THR A 61 -5.33 -2.77 -11.99
C THR A 61 -4.22 -2.90 -10.97
N THR A 62 -3.15 -3.62 -11.32
CA THR A 62 -1.95 -3.73 -10.49
C THR A 62 -0.86 -2.72 -10.85
N PHE A 63 -1.15 -1.75 -11.71
CA PHE A 63 -0.32 -0.57 -11.88
C PHE A 63 -0.30 0.29 -10.61
N GLU A 64 0.74 1.11 -10.43
CA GLU A 64 0.92 1.92 -9.22
C GLU A 64 -0.31 2.79 -8.92
N GLY A 65 -0.98 3.35 -9.94
CA GLY A 65 -2.20 4.14 -9.75
C GLY A 65 -3.41 3.34 -9.22
N GLY A 66 -3.40 2.02 -9.36
CA GLY A 66 -4.45 1.15 -8.82
C GLY A 66 -4.18 0.64 -7.40
N ILE A 67 -2.90 0.51 -7.03
CA ILE A 67 -2.50 -0.15 -5.77
C ILE A 67 -1.80 0.78 -4.78
N ARG A 68 -1.21 1.88 -5.24
CA ARG A 68 -0.52 2.84 -4.36
C ARG A 68 -1.54 3.77 -3.72
N VAL A 69 -1.54 3.80 -2.40
CA VAL A 69 -2.47 4.60 -1.61
C VAL A 69 -1.71 5.47 -0.60
N PRO A 70 -2.25 6.65 -0.22
CA PRO A 70 -1.70 7.41 0.88
C PRO A 70 -1.82 6.62 2.18
N CYS A 71 -0.81 6.76 3.04
CA CYS A 71 -0.85 6.24 4.40
C CYS A 71 -0.28 7.30 5.33
N LEU A 72 -1.11 7.85 6.19
CA LEU A 72 -0.78 8.90 7.12
C LEU A 72 -0.93 8.38 8.54
N LEU A 73 0.08 8.59 9.38
CA LEU A 73 0.08 8.17 10.78
C LEU A 73 0.25 9.38 11.69
N ARG A 74 -0.51 9.38 12.78
CA ARG A 74 -0.39 10.35 13.86
C ARG A 74 -0.41 9.63 15.21
N TRP A 75 0.70 9.70 15.93
CA TRP A 75 0.81 9.25 17.32
C TRP A 75 1.85 10.13 18.03
N PRO A 76 1.43 11.21 18.67
CA PRO A 76 2.33 12.13 19.33
C PRO A 76 3.25 11.42 20.34
N GLY A 77 4.53 11.80 20.36
CA GLY A 77 5.54 11.11 21.17
C GLY A 77 6.14 9.84 20.55
N HIS A 78 5.49 9.24 19.58
CA HIS A 78 5.94 8.00 18.90
C HIS A 78 6.28 8.22 17.42
N THR A 79 5.45 8.95 16.68
CA THR A 79 5.73 9.28 15.28
C THR A 79 6.51 10.57 15.16
N LYS A 80 7.57 10.60 14.33
CA LYS A 80 8.32 11.82 14.05
C LYS A 80 7.46 12.75 13.18
N PRO A 81 7.17 13.99 13.63
CA PRO A 81 6.40 14.95 12.86
C PRO A 81 7.04 15.28 11.50
N ARG A 82 6.21 15.44 10.46
CA ARG A 82 6.64 15.83 9.10
C ARG A 82 7.70 14.91 8.50
N SER A 83 7.72 13.65 8.90
CA SER A 83 8.57 12.63 8.29
C SER A 83 7.80 11.85 7.23
N SER A 84 8.54 11.25 6.31
CA SER A 84 8.03 10.29 5.33
C SER A 84 8.97 9.10 5.26
N HIS A 85 8.46 7.97 4.79
CA HIS A 85 9.22 6.76 4.58
C HIS A 85 8.83 6.12 3.24
N ASP A 86 9.84 5.78 2.42
CA ASP A 86 9.62 5.19 1.08
C ASP A 86 9.65 3.66 1.08
N GLY A 87 9.77 3.05 2.25
CA GLY A 87 9.78 1.60 2.41
C GLY A 87 8.45 0.97 2.00
N MET A 88 8.56 -0.20 1.38
CA MET A 88 7.40 -1.00 0.98
C MET A 88 6.60 -1.41 2.22
N MET A 89 5.28 -1.23 2.17
CA MET A 89 4.33 -1.67 3.19
C MET A 89 3.06 -2.19 2.52
N PHE A 90 2.45 -3.20 3.09
CA PHE A 90 1.22 -3.82 2.61
C PHE A 90 0.14 -3.77 3.69
N ILE A 91 -1.12 -3.75 3.31
CA ILE A 91 -2.24 -3.60 4.26
C ILE A 91 -2.24 -4.70 5.35
N ALA A 92 -1.84 -5.93 5.00
CA ALA A 92 -1.73 -7.03 5.95
C ALA A 92 -0.69 -6.78 7.06
N ASP A 93 0.29 -5.90 6.82
CA ASP A 93 1.33 -5.58 7.80
C ASP A 93 0.77 -4.86 9.03
N PHE A 94 -0.38 -4.19 8.91
CA PHE A 94 -1.03 -3.58 10.06
C PHE A 94 -1.42 -4.60 11.12
N TYR A 95 -1.85 -5.80 10.73
CA TYR A 95 -2.20 -6.84 11.70
C TYR A 95 -1.02 -7.18 12.62
N SER A 96 0.11 -7.59 12.04
CA SER A 96 1.31 -7.96 12.83
C SER A 96 1.87 -6.76 13.61
N THR A 97 1.82 -5.57 13.03
CA THR A 97 2.23 -4.33 13.69
C THR A 97 1.36 -4.01 14.91
N PHE A 98 0.04 -4.14 14.80
CA PHE A 98 -0.88 -3.86 15.91
C PHE A 98 -0.78 -4.89 17.04
N ILE A 99 -0.61 -6.18 16.70
CA ILE A 99 -0.34 -7.22 17.69
C ILE A 99 0.91 -6.88 18.50
N LYS A 100 2.00 -6.48 17.82
CA LYS A 100 3.25 -6.07 18.45
C LYS A 100 3.07 -4.85 19.35
N LEU A 101 2.37 -3.81 18.87
CA LEU A 101 2.12 -2.58 19.63
C LEU A 101 1.24 -2.82 20.86
N ALA A 102 0.31 -3.76 20.77
CA ALA A 102 -0.55 -4.14 21.89
C ALA A 102 0.19 -5.00 22.94
N GLY A 103 1.44 -5.37 22.71
CA GLY A 103 2.19 -6.26 23.59
C GLY A 103 1.63 -7.69 23.63
N ALA A 104 0.81 -8.05 22.64
CA ALA A 104 0.21 -9.37 22.55
C ALA A 104 1.20 -10.34 21.86
N ASN A 105 1.18 -11.58 22.31
CA ASN A 105 1.80 -12.68 21.57
C ASN A 105 0.73 -13.31 20.70
N ALA A 106 0.85 -13.16 19.39
CA ALA A 106 0.03 -13.96 18.49
C ALA A 106 0.47 -15.43 18.65
N THR A 107 -0.30 -16.21 19.36
CA THR A 107 -0.21 -17.67 19.29
C THR A 107 -0.68 -18.05 17.89
N GLN A 108 0.24 -18.31 17.00
CA GLN A 108 -0.06 -18.52 15.60
C GLN A 108 -0.20 -20.00 15.34
N ASP A 109 -1.42 -20.48 15.26
CA ASP A 109 -1.74 -21.75 14.60
C ASP A 109 -1.82 -21.60 13.06
N THR A 110 -1.69 -20.35 12.55
CA THR A 110 -1.78 -20.02 11.12
C THR A 110 -0.65 -19.10 10.70
N GLU A 111 -0.11 -19.30 9.51
CA GLU A 111 0.84 -18.38 8.90
C GLU A 111 0.16 -17.03 8.64
N VAL A 112 0.85 -15.95 9.00
CA VAL A 112 0.37 -14.57 8.79
C VAL A 112 1.22 -13.89 7.74
N ASP A 113 0.58 -13.39 6.69
CA ASP A 113 1.26 -12.67 5.59
C ASP A 113 1.83 -11.32 6.00
N GLY A 114 1.32 -10.73 7.08
CA GLY A 114 1.73 -9.44 7.59
C GLY A 114 3.07 -9.47 8.31
N LEU A 115 3.89 -8.45 8.09
CA LEU A 115 5.15 -8.24 8.79
C LEU A 115 5.01 -7.12 9.83
N ASP A 116 5.78 -7.22 10.93
CA ASP A 116 5.86 -6.15 11.90
C ASP A 116 6.64 -4.95 11.34
N MET A 117 5.97 -3.81 11.24
CA MET A 117 6.50 -2.55 10.71
C MET A 117 6.90 -1.55 11.79
N THR A 118 6.90 -1.92 13.06
CA THR A 118 7.16 -0.97 14.17
C THR A 118 8.47 -0.23 14.01
N THR A 119 9.56 -0.91 13.70
CA THR A 119 10.88 -0.28 13.53
C THR A 119 10.92 0.67 12.32
N MET A 120 10.26 0.31 11.22
CA MET A 120 10.15 1.18 10.06
C MET A 120 9.33 2.44 10.39
N LEU A 121 8.17 2.27 11.01
CA LEU A 121 7.21 3.36 11.23
C LEU A 121 7.64 4.33 12.34
N PHE A 122 8.32 3.85 13.38
CA PHE A 122 8.61 4.64 14.56
C PHE A 122 10.10 4.95 14.75
N GLU A 123 10.99 4.14 14.20
CA GLU A 123 12.44 4.31 14.33
C GLU A 123 13.14 4.70 13.02
N GLY A 124 12.40 4.69 11.90
CA GLY A 124 12.95 5.04 10.59
C GLY A 124 13.86 3.96 9.97
N ALA A 125 13.76 2.72 10.45
CA ALA A 125 14.52 1.61 9.89
C ALA A 125 14.04 1.25 8.47
N ALA A 126 14.86 0.53 7.72
CA ALA A 126 14.44 0.01 6.42
C ALA A 126 13.26 -0.95 6.56
N SER A 127 12.33 -0.93 5.58
CA SER A 127 11.20 -1.86 5.57
C SER A 127 11.67 -3.32 5.62
N PRO A 128 11.12 -4.15 6.50
CA PRO A 128 11.33 -5.58 6.49
C PRO A 128 10.71 -6.25 5.25
N ARG A 129 9.67 -5.64 4.66
CA ARG A 129 9.01 -6.17 3.48
C ARG A 129 9.84 -5.95 2.23
N LYS A 130 10.18 -7.05 1.55
CA LYS A 130 11.01 -7.02 0.34
C LYS A 130 10.22 -7.35 -0.93
N GLU A 131 9.05 -7.95 -0.77
CA GLU A 131 8.17 -8.28 -1.90
C GLU A 131 6.70 -8.20 -1.53
N ILE A 132 5.86 -7.95 -2.54
CA ILE A 132 4.41 -8.04 -2.49
C ILE A 132 3.94 -8.75 -3.75
N VAL A 133 3.06 -9.74 -3.58
CA VAL A 133 2.34 -10.36 -4.70
C VAL A 133 0.92 -9.82 -4.71
N PHE A 134 0.50 -9.35 -5.88
CA PHE A 134 -0.84 -8.80 -6.07
C PHE A 134 -1.65 -9.72 -6.97
N GLU A 135 -2.89 -9.92 -6.60
CA GLU A 135 -3.90 -10.46 -7.50
C GLU A 135 -5.07 -9.49 -7.57
N VAL A 136 -5.48 -9.23 -8.79
CA VAL A 136 -6.73 -8.54 -9.03
C VAL A 136 -7.75 -9.57 -9.46
N THR A 137 -8.81 -9.70 -8.69
CA THR A 137 -9.96 -10.53 -9.04
C THR A 137 -10.83 -9.75 -10.01
N GLY A 138 -10.87 -10.17 -11.26
CA GLY A 138 -11.66 -9.57 -12.34
C GLY A 138 -11.66 -10.47 -13.56
N SER A 139 -12.18 -9.96 -14.68
CA SER A 139 -12.26 -10.71 -15.93
C SER A 139 -10.90 -11.10 -16.52
N VAL A 140 -9.82 -10.46 -16.10
CA VAL A 140 -8.43 -10.81 -16.50
C VAL A 140 -7.55 -10.78 -15.26
N ARG A 141 -7.12 -11.96 -14.81
CA ARG A 141 -6.09 -12.08 -13.75
C ARG A 141 -4.72 -11.74 -14.36
N VAL A 142 -4.07 -10.73 -13.84
CA VAL A 142 -2.69 -10.41 -14.18
C VAL A 142 -1.82 -10.64 -12.96
N PRO A 143 -1.15 -11.82 -12.85
CA PRO A 143 -0.25 -12.10 -11.74
C PRO A 143 0.84 -11.03 -11.68
N THR A 144 1.00 -10.41 -10.52
CA THR A 144 1.93 -9.30 -10.36
C THR A 144 2.76 -9.49 -9.10
N ILE A 145 4.07 -9.32 -9.22
CA ILE A 145 4.99 -9.29 -8.10
C ILE A 145 5.84 -8.02 -8.14
N ARG A 146 5.92 -7.33 -7.01
CA ARG A 146 6.93 -6.33 -6.75
C ARG A 146 7.97 -6.90 -5.80
N SER A 147 9.24 -6.87 -6.20
CA SER A 147 10.38 -7.32 -5.39
C SER A 147 11.50 -6.30 -5.49
N GLY A 148 11.73 -5.56 -4.40
CA GLY A 148 12.61 -4.40 -4.37
C GLY A 148 12.18 -3.34 -5.40
N ASP A 149 13.10 -2.98 -6.30
CA ASP A 149 12.87 -1.97 -7.34
C ASP A 149 12.09 -2.51 -8.55
N TRP A 150 11.91 -3.82 -8.66
CA TRP A 150 11.33 -4.45 -9.84
C TRP A 150 9.89 -4.87 -9.63
N LYS A 151 9.08 -4.66 -10.66
CA LYS A 151 7.69 -5.10 -10.72
C LYS A 151 7.43 -5.85 -12.02
N LEU A 152 7.11 -7.12 -11.91
CA LEU A 152 6.67 -7.96 -13.02
C LEU A 152 5.14 -8.06 -12.97
N MET A 153 4.48 -7.69 -14.07
CA MET A 153 3.03 -7.73 -14.23
C MET A 153 2.69 -8.49 -15.53
N GLY A 154 2.26 -9.73 -15.39
CA GLY A 154 2.19 -10.65 -16.54
C GLY A 154 3.55 -10.77 -17.21
N GLU A 155 3.66 -10.30 -18.45
CA GLU A 155 4.92 -10.30 -19.22
C GLU A 155 5.68 -8.97 -19.16
N MET A 156 5.08 -7.91 -18.62
CA MET A 156 5.70 -6.59 -18.53
C MET A 156 6.56 -6.46 -17.29
N LEU A 157 7.74 -5.86 -17.44
CA LEU A 157 8.66 -5.56 -16.34
C LEU A 157 8.91 -4.05 -16.22
N PHE A 158 8.78 -3.54 -15.02
CA PHE A 158 9.06 -2.14 -14.69
C PHE A 158 10.12 -2.03 -13.60
N ASN A 159 10.99 -1.00 -13.69
CA ASN A 159 11.87 -0.61 -12.60
C ASN A 159 11.24 0.59 -11.87
N ILE A 160 10.54 0.33 -10.77
CA ILE A 160 9.76 1.35 -10.07
C ILE A 160 10.62 2.46 -9.45
N ALA A 161 11.88 2.17 -9.11
CA ALA A 161 12.80 3.19 -8.60
C ALA A 161 13.21 4.20 -9.68
N LYS A 162 13.30 3.77 -10.95
CA LYS A 162 13.71 4.64 -12.09
C LYS A 162 12.52 5.15 -12.88
N ASP A 163 11.45 4.37 -12.94
CA ASP A 163 10.21 4.66 -13.65
C ASP A 163 9.00 4.39 -12.74
N PRO A 164 8.75 5.24 -11.74
CA PRO A 164 7.66 5.06 -10.80
C PRO A 164 6.28 5.15 -11.45
N TYR A 165 6.20 5.66 -12.67
CA TYR A 165 4.95 5.82 -13.42
C TYR A 165 4.71 4.72 -14.46
N GLU A 166 5.58 3.70 -14.50
CA GLU A 166 5.43 2.50 -15.36
C GLU A 166 5.24 2.83 -16.84
N LYS A 167 6.01 3.80 -17.35
CA LYS A 167 5.94 4.28 -18.73
C LYS A 167 6.65 3.37 -19.71
N LYS A 168 7.72 2.68 -19.26
CA LYS A 168 8.59 1.87 -20.12
C LYS A 168 8.64 0.43 -19.64
N ASP A 169 8.11 -0.48 -20.46
CA ASP A 169 8.36 -1.92 -20.29
C ASP A 169 9.81 -2.26 -20.66
N VAL A 170 10.56 -2.81 -19.72
CA VAL A 170 11.96 -3.19 -19.88
C VAL A 170 12.19 -4.71 -19.82
N ALA A 171 11.14 -5.52 -20.01
CA ALA A 171 11.22 -6.97 -19.92
C ALA A 171 12.28 -7.55 -20.87
N ARG A 172 12.34 -7.05 -22.11
CA ARG A 172 13.33 -7.50 -23.12
C ARG A 172 14.77 -7.14 -22.76
N GLU A 173 14.95 -6.06 -22.02
CA GLU A 173 16.28 -5.57 -21.58
C GLU A 173 16.80 -6.36 -20.36
N HIS A 174 15.89 -6.98 -19.57
CA HIS A 174 16.21 -7.65 -18.32
C HIS A 174 15.62 -9.07 -18.20
N PRO A 175 15.89 -10.01 -19.15
CA PRO A 175 15.25 -11.33 -19.17
C PRO A 175 15.57 -12.18 -17.92
N ALA A 176 16.73 -11.97 -17.31
CA ALA A 176 17.11 -12.68 -16.07
C ALA A 176 16.21 -12.25 -14.88
N VAL A 177 15.83 -10.96 -14.81
CA VAL A 177 14.91 -10.45 -13.78
C VAL A 177 13.52 -11.02 -14.00
N VAL A 178 13.02 -10.99 -15.24
CA VAL A 178 11.74 -11.61 -15.61
C VAL A 178 11.69 -13.06 -15.17
N LYS A 179 12.70 -13.87 -15.55
CA LYS A 179 12.78 -15.29 -15.19
C LYS A 179 12.74 -15.50 -13.66
N ARG A 180 13.50 -14.72 -12.91
CA ARG A 180 13.56 -14.80 -11.45
C ARG A 180 12.19 -14.48 -10.81
N LEU A 181 11.55 -13.40 -11.23
CA LEU A 181 10.28 -12.96 -10.66
C LEU A 181 9.12 -13.87 -11.06
N ALA A 182 9.11 -14.38 -12.29
CA ALA A 182 8.13 -15.37 -12.73
C ALA A 182 8.26 -16.68 -11.96
N ALA A 183 9.49 -17.14 -11.70
CA ALA A 183 9.73 -18.32 -10.87
C ALA A 183 9.22 -18.13 -9.43
N ARG A 184 9.41 -16.93 -8.85
CA ARG A 184 8.92 -16.60 -7.51
C ARG A 184 7.39 -16.54 -7.47
N LEU A 185 6.74 -15.94 -8.47
CA LEU A 185 5.27 -15.97 -8.61
C LEU A 185 4.73 -17.39 -8.64
N ALA A 186 5.32 -18.25 -9.47
CA ALA A 186 4.91 -19.64 -9.57
C ALA A 186 5.15 -20.45 -8.27
N GLN A 187 6.13 -20.06 -7.46
CA GLN A 187 6.34 -20.64 -6.14
C GLN A 187 5.23 -20.22 -5.18
N VAL A 188 4.94 -18.92 -5.07
CA VAL A 188 3.87 -18.39 -4.21
C VAL A 188 2.51 -19.00 -4.54
N ASP A 189 2.23 -19.18 -5.83
CA ASP A 189 0.96 -19.80 -6.28
C ASP A 189 0.84 -21.27 -5.83
N ARG A 190 1.94 -22.02 -5.76
CA ARG A 190 1.95 -23.38 -5.24
C ARG A 190 1.84 -23.48 -3.71
N GLU A 191 2.34 -22.47 -3.00
CA GLU A 191 2.33 -22.39 -1.53
C GLU A 191 0.98 -21.93 -0.97
N ARG A 192 0.06 -21.50 -1.82
CA ARG A 192 -1.28 -21.10 -1.40
C ARG A 192 -2.10 -22.30 -0.94
N PRO A 193 -2.81 -22.14 0.18
CA PRO A 193 -3.80 -23.14 0.57
C PRO A 193 -4.91 -23.22 -0.49
N PRO A 194 -5.51 -24.42 -0.68
CA PRO A 194 -6.61 -24.64 -1.64
C PRO A 194 -7.87 -23.85 -1.31
#